data_b07b1b50d1875fb191a7c8b2d188a13e
#
_entry.id   b07b1b50d1875fb191a7c8b2d188a13e
#
_cell.length_a   1.000
_cell.length_b   1.000
_cell.length_c   1.000
_cell.angle_alpha   90.00
_cell.angle_beta   90.00
_cell.angle_gamma   90.00
#
_symmetry.space_group_name_H-M   'P 1'
#
loop_
_entity.id
_entity.type
_entity.pdbx_description
1 polymer ?
#
loop_
_entity_poly.entity_id
_entity_poly.type
_entity_poly.pdbx_seq_one_letter_code
_entity_poly.pdbx_strand_id
1 'polypeptide(L)'
;MMGLEQADGGTFEVGETVKLAYVDQQHKDIDPEKSVYETVSQGNETIRMGGRDVNARAYISRFNFAGTDQSKLCGTLSGGERNRLQLALALKQEGNVLLLDEPTNDIDVNTLRALEEGLEGFAGCAVVISHDRWFLDRICTHILAFEGNGEVFFFEGSYSDYEINKARRLGNEDIKKGRYRKLMED
;
A
#
# COMPACT_ATOMS: atom_id res chain seq x y z
N MET A 1 14.55 -7.10 2.02
CA MET A 1 13.43 -8.05 1.84
C MET A 1 13.42 -8.67 0.46
N MET A 2 13.51 -7.91 -0.60
CA MET A 2 13.52 -8.42 -1.99
C MET A 2 14.84 -9.10 -2.42
N GLY A 3 15.88 -9.09 -1.61
CA GLY A 3 17.19 -9.66 -1.94
C GLY A 3 17.99 -8.91 -3.00
N LEU A 4 17.57 -7.67 -3.34
CA LEU A 4 18.25 -6.85 -4.35
C LEU A 4 19.56 -6.25 -3.85
N GLU A 5 19.69 -6.08 -2.53
CA GLU A 5 20.88 -5.58 -1.86
C GLU A 5 21.22 -6.45 -0.67
N GLN A 6 22.52 -6.52 -0.32
CA GLN A 6 23.01 -7.20 0.87
C GLN A 6 23.01 -6.23 2.05
N ALA A 7 22.67 -6.75 3.24
CA ALA A 7 22.75 -5.97 4.46
C ALA A 7 24.22 -5.69 4.82
N ASP A 8 24.53 -4.48 5.30
CA ASP A 8 25.88 -4.12 5.77
C ASP A 8 26.28 -4.90 7.04
N GLY A 9 25.30 -5.42 7.77
CA GLY A 9 25.52 -6.26 8.95
C GLY A 9 24.23 -6.92 9.41
N GLY A 10 24.36 -7.93 10.26
CA GLY A 10 23.24 -8.73 10.74
C GLY A 10 22.81 -9.83 9.79
N THR A 11 21.72 -10.50 10.14
CA THR A 11 21.12 -11.59 9.35
C THR A 11 19.68 -11.25 9.02
N PHE A 12 19.25 -11.58 7.81
CA PHE A 12 17.88 -11.47 7.36
C PHE A 12 17.40 -12.85 6.90
N GLU A 13 16.39 -13.36 7.57
CA GLU A 13 15.81 -14.66 7.28
C GLU A 13 14.36 -14.50 6.88
N VAL A 14 14.00 -15.08 5.73
CA VAL A 14 12.62 -15.13 5.24
C VAL A 14 12.06 -16.51 5.52
N GLY A 15 10.98 -16.58 6.29
CA GLY A 15 10.32 -17.86 6.59
C GLY A 15 9.80 -18.55 5.32
N GLU A 16 9.79 -19.88 5.32
CA GLU A 16 9.41 -20.71 4.16
C GLU A 16 7.97 -20.46 3.66
N THR A 17 7.09 -20.00 4.55
CA THR A 17 5.66 -19.72 4.22
C THR A 17 5.43 -18.29 3.74
N VAL A 18 6.45 -17.44 3.74
CA VAL A 18 6.33 -16.04 3.33
C VAL A 18 6.16 -15.96 1.80
N LYS A 19 5.06 -15.34 1.37
CA LYS A 19 4.78 -15.00 -0.02
C LYS A 19 4.77 -13.48 -0.15
N LEU A 20 5.84 -12.93 -0.71
CA LEU A 20 5.97 -11.49 -0.91
C LEU A 20 5.13 -11.07 -2.12
N ALA A 21 4.30 -10.04 -1.95
CA ALA A 21 3.71 -9.25 -3.02
C ALA A 21 4.35 -7.87 -2.98
N TYR A 22 4.97 -7.46 -4.07
CA TYR A 22 5.67 -6.17 -4.18
C TYR A 22 5.09 -5.33 -5.30
N VAL A 23 4.81 -4.08 -5.02
CA VAL A 23 4.43 -3.09 -6.04
C VAL A 23 5.69 -2.37 -6.49
N ASP A 24 6.16 -2.73 -7.68
CA ASP A 24 7.29 -2.04 -8.32
C ASP A 24 6.80 -0.76 -9.02
N GLN A 25 7.43 0.36 -8.74
CA GLN A 25 7.19 1.62 -9.46
C GLN A 25 7.58 1.55 -10.96
N GLN A 26 8.35 0.54 -11.37
CA GLN A 26 8.86 0.44 -12.74
C GLN A 26 7.86 -0.17 -13.75
N HIS A 27 6.66 -0.58 -13.33
CA HIS A 27 5.54 -0.99 -14.21
C HIS A 27 5.86 -2.08 -15.27
N LYS A 28 6.85 -2.92 -15.04
CA LYS A 28 7.39 -3.83 -16.07
C LYS A 28 6.48 -4.98 -16.48
N ASP A 29 5.48 -5.32 -15.66
CA ASP A 29 4.69 -6.54 -15.83
C ASP A 29 3.30 -6.32 -16.42
N ILE A 30 2.96 -5.09 -16.84
CA ILE A 30 1.65 -4.80 -17.43
C ILE A 30 1.76 -4.84 -18.95
N ASP A 31 1.04 -5.79 -19.57
CA ASP A 31 0.92 -5.91 -21.02
C ASP A 31 0.16 -4.68 -21.58
N PRO A 32 0.81 -3.84 -22.42
CA PRO A 32 0.20 -2.63 -22.94
C PRO A 32 -0.99 -2.87 -23.88
N GLU A 33 -1.07 -4.05 -24.50
CA GLU A 33 -2.11 -4.42 -25.46
C GLU A 33 -3.39 -4.96 -24.79
N LYS A 34 -3.34 -5.28 -23.49
CA LYS A 34 -4.50 -5.71 -22.73
C LYS A 34 -5.26 -4.52 -22.14
N SER A 35 -6.57 -4.68 -22.02
CA SER A 35 -7.40 -3.73 -21.29
C SER A 35 -7.17 -3.84 -19.77
N VAL A 36 -7.54 -2.80 -19.05
CA VAL A 36 -7.54 -2.80 -17.56
C VAL A 36 -8.33 -4.00 -17.03
N TYR A 37 -9.51 -4.26 -17.63
CA TYR A 37 -10.35 -5.39 -17.22
C TYR A 37 -9.64 -6.73 -17.44
N GLU A 38 -9.10 -6.98 -18.63
CA GLU A 38 -8.39 -8.23 -18.94
C GLU A 38 -7.18 -8.45 -18.06
N THR A 39 -6.43 -7.38 -17.75
CA THR A 39 -5.25 -7.43 -16.90
C THR A 39 -5.61 -7.82 -15.47
N VAL A 40 -6.66 -7.22 -14.90
CA VAL A 40 -7.07 -7.52 -13.53
C VAL A 40 -7.84 -8.82 -13.42
N SER A 41 -8.81 -9.05 -14.33
CA SER A 41 -9.71 -10.20 -14.26
C SER A 41 -9.09 -11.48 -14.81
N GLN A 42 -8.06 -11.36 -15.67
CA GLN A 42 -7.49 -12.48 -16.44
C GLN A 42 -8.56 -13.23 -17.23
N GLY A 43 -9.61 -12.49 -17.68
CA GLY A 43 -10.72 -13.04 -18.45
C GLY A 43 -11.85 -13.65 -17.60
N ASN A 44 -11.75 -13.63 -16.27
CA ASN A 44 -12.78 -14.17 -15.39
C ASN A 44 -13.75 -13.07 -14.93
N GLU A 45 -15.02 -13.40 -14.72
CA GLU A 45 -15.99 -12.46 -14.18
C GLU A 45 -15.78 -12.19 -12.68
N THR A 46 -15.19 -13.14 -11.98
CA THR A 46 -14.85 -13.05 -10.55
C THR A 46 -13.35 -13.20 -10.34
N ILE A 47 -12.85 -12.55 -9.30
CA ILE A 47 -11.48 -12.68 -8.81
C ILE A 47 -11.52 -13.18 -7.37
N ARG A 48 -10.57 -14.02 -7.00
CA ARG A 48 -10.45 -14.52 -5.63
C ARG A 48 -9.62 -13.56 -4.80
N MET A 49 -10.18 -13.15 -3.65
CA MET A 49 -9.51 -12.25 -2.70
C MET A 49 -9.80 -12.71 -1.27
N GLY A 50 -8.76 -12.99 -0.50
CA GLY A 50 -8.92 -13.41 0.90
C GLY A 50 -9.87 -14.61 1.08
N GLY A 51 -9.88 -15.53 0.10
CA GLY A 51 -10.74 -16.71 0.11
C GLY A 51 -12.20 -16.47 -0.35
N ARG A 52 -12.54 -15.27 -0.81
CA ARG A 52 -13.88 -14.89 -1.31
C ARG A 52 -13.82 -14.55 -2.79
N ASP A 53 -14.88 -14.89 -3.52
CA ASP A 53 -15.05 -14.48 -4.91
C ASP A 53 -15.69 -13.09 -4.97
N VAL A 54 -15.02 -12.15 -5.64
CA VAL A 54 -15.44 -10.75 -5.80
C VAL A 54 -15.64 -10.49 -7.29
N ASN A 55 -16.72 -9.79 -7.67
CA ASN A 55 -16.93 -9.39 -9.05
C ASN A 55 -15.78 -8.48 -9.53
N ALA A 56 -15.13 -8.87 -10.64
CA ALA A 56 -13.94 -8.18 -11.14
C ALA A 56 -14.22 -6.71 -11.52
N ARG A 57 -15.36 -6.43 -12.14
CA ARG A 57 -15.72 -5.04 -12.53
C ARG A 57 -15.96 -4.16 -11.32
N ALA A 58 -16.66 -4.69 -10.30
CA ALA A 58 -16.89 -3.97 -9.05
C ALA A 58 -15.58 -3.70 -8.30
N TYR A 59 -14.66 -4.67 -8.29
CA TYR A 59 -13.33 -4.48 -7.71
C TYR A 59 -12.54 -3.39 -8.42
N ILE A 60 -12.46 -3.43 -9.74
CA ILE A 60 -11.73 -2.46 -10.57
C ILE A 60 -12.30 -1.05 -10.40
N SER A 61 -13.62 -0.93 -10.23
CA SER A 61 -14.29 0.38 -10.01
C SER A 61 -13.84 1.07 -8.73
N ARG A 62 -13.42 0.33 -7.69
CA ARG A 62 -12.87 0.90 -6.45
C ARG A 62 -11.58 1.70 -6.69
N PHE A 63 -10.81 1.32 -7.71
CA PHE A 63 -9.59 2.01 -8.14
C PHE A 63 -9.85 3.10 -9.18
N ASN A 64 -11.06 3.63 -9.20
CA ASN A 64 -11.47 4.72 -10.09
C ASN A 64 -11.39 4.38 -11.59
N PHE A 65 -11.61 3.11 -11.94
CA PHE A 65 -11.83 2.66 -13.32
C PHE A 65 -13.29 2.26 -13.46
N ALA A 66 -14.17 3.20 -13.83
CA ALA A 66 -15.59 2.95 -13.97
C ALA A 66 -16.02 2.90 -15.43
N GLY A 67 -17.03 2.11 -15.73
CA GLY A 67 -17.65 2.06 -17.06
C GLY A 67 -16.64 1.74 -18.17
N THR A 68 -16.49 2.67 -19.10
CA THR A 68 -15.62 2.53 -20.29
C THR A 68 -14.12 2.54 -19.96
N ASP A 69 -13.72 3.08 -18.82
CA ASP A 69 -12.31 3.12 -18.42
C ASP A 69 -11.73 1.72 -18.25
N GLN A 70 -12.56 0.74 -17.88
CA GLN A 70 -12.14 -0.64 -17.76
C GLN A 70 -11.73 -1.29 -19.11
N SER A 71 -12.17 -0.70 -20.22
CA SER A 71 -11.85 -1.15 -21.58
C SER A 71 -10.64 -0.42 -22.17
N LYS A 72 -10.07 0.58 -21.46
CA LYS A 72 -8.85 1.24 -21.91
C LYS A 72 -7.70 0.26 -21.97
N LEU A 73 -6.87 0.35 -23.01
CA LEU A 73 -5.64 -0.42 -23.12
C LEU A 73 -4.61 0.12 -22.10
N CYS A 74 -3.91 -0.81 -21.45
CA CYS A 74 -2.93 -0.46 -20.41
C CYS A 74 -1.80 0.44 -20.94
N GLY A 75 -1.46 0.31 -22.22
CA GLY A 75 -0.46 1.16 -22.88
C GLY A 75 -0.88 2.63 -22.99
N THR A 76 -2.18 2.94 -22.95
CA THR A 76 -2.73 4.30 -23.08
C THR A 76 -2.98 5.00 -21.72
N LEU A 77 -2.75 4.29 -20.62
CA LEU A 77 -2.98 4.83 -19.28
C LEU A 77 -1.97 5.93 -18.93
N SER A 78 -2.47 6.98 -18.29
CA SER A 78 -1.63 7.98 -17.64
C SER A 78 -0.80 7.37 -16.50
N GLY A 79 0.20 8.09 -16.01
CA GLY A 79 1.01 7.64 -14.86
C GLY A 79 0.16 7.33 -13.62
N GLY A 80 -0.78 8.23 -13.27
CA GLY A 80 -1.69 8.03 -12.15
C GLY A 80 -2.65 6.84 -12.35
N GLU A 81 -3.20 6.65 -13.55
CA GLU A 81 -4.02 5.48 -13.87
C GLU A 81 -3.21 4.18 -13.79
N ARG A 82 -1.97 4.20 -14.26
CA ARG A 82 -1.09 3.04 -14.18
C ARG A 82 -0.74 2.68 -12.74
N ASN A 83 -0.50 3.68 -11.90
CA ASN A 83 -0.28 3.46 -10.46
C ASN A 83 -1.51 2.83 -9.79
N ARG A 84 -2.72 3.32 -10.07
CA ARG A 84 -3.97 2.73 -9.57
C ARG A 84 -4.16 1.27 -10.00
N LEU A 85 -3.86 0.98 -11.27
CA LEU A 85 -3.92 -0.40 -11.78
C LEU A 85 -2.95 -1.32 -11.04
N GLN A 86 -1.75 -0.85 -10.77
CA GLN A 86 -0.77 -1.64 -10.02
C GLN A 86 -1.18 -1.90 -8.58
N LEU A 87 -1.74 -0.89 -7.90
CA LEU A 87 -2.30 -1.09 -6.56
C LEU A 87 -3.41 -2.15 -6.58
N ALA A 88 -4.29 -2.10 -7.59
CA ALA A 88 -5.32 -3.11 -7.75
C ALA A 88 -4.73 -4.52 -7.98
N LEU A 89 -3.68 -4.64 -8.78
CA LEU A 89 -3.01 -5.92 -9.02
C LEU A 89 -2.32 -6.45 -7.78
N ALA A 90 -1.63 -5.61 -7.03
CA ALA A 90 -0.91 -5.99 -5.82
C ALA A 90 -1.85 -6.49 -4.71
N LEU A 91 -2.94 -5.76 -4.47
CA LEU A 91 -3.93 -6.15 -3.46
C LEU A 91 -4.70 -7.42 -3.84
N LYS A 92 -4.77 -7.73 -5.15
CA LYS A 92 -5.34 -8.98 -5.64
C LYS A 92 -4.41 -10.19 -5.44
N GLN A 93 -3.09 -9.97 -5.39
CA GLN A 93 -2.13 -11.07 -5.25
C GLN A 93 -2.36 -11.83 -3.95
N GLU A 94 -2.28 -13.16 -4.04
CA GLU A 94 -2.37 -14.04 -2.86
C GLU A 94 -1.03 -14.09 -2.08
N GLY A 95 -0.45 -12.92 -1.80
CA GLY A 95 0.68 -12.78 -0.89
C GLY A 95 0.22 -12.72 0.56
N ASN A 96 1.10 -13.07 1.51
CA ASN A 96 0.85 -12.85 2.93
C ASN A 96 1.75 -11.76 3.53
N VAL A 97 2.66 -11.21 2.72
CA VAL A 97 3.44 -10.00 3.03
C VAL A 97 3.40 -9.06 1.82
N LEU A 98 2.81 -7.90 2.00
CA LEU A 98 2.68 -6.87 0.98
C LEU A 98 3.72 -5.77 1.23
N LEU A 99 4.51 -5.46 0.21
CA LEU A 99 5.48 -4.36 0.26
C LEU A 99 4.99 -3.23 -0.66
N LEU A 100 4.78 -2.05 -0.09
CA LEU A 100 4.34 -0.85 -0.80
C LEU A 100 5.36 0.27 -0.61
N ASP A 101 5.86 0.81 -1.71
CA ASP A 101 6.78 1.94 -1.70
C ASP A 101 6.10 3.18 -2.27
N GLU A 102 5.90 4.19 -1.41
CA GLU A 102 5.22 5.45 -1.70
C GLU A 102 3.86 5.27 -2.44
N PRO A 103 2.94 4.42 -1.93
CA PRO A 103 1.71 4.09 -2.64
C PRO A 103 0.71 5.24 -2.72
N THR A 104 0.93 6.31 -1.97
CA THR A 104 0.07 7.50 -1.92
C THR A 104 0.47 8.58 -2.94
N ASN A 105 1.59 8.41 -3.65
CA ASN A 105 2.02 9.38 -4.64
C ASN A 105 1.08 9.39 -5.85
N ASP A 106 0.67 10.59 -6.26
CA ASP A 106 -0.13 10.85 -7.47
C ASP A 106 -1.48 10.10 -7.54
N ILE A 107 -2.04 9.71 -6.39
CA ILE A 107 -3.36 9.09 -6.33
C ILE A 107 -4.45 10.07 -5.87
N ASP A 108 -5.66 9.87 -6.39
CA ASP A 108 -6.85 10.62 -5.97
C ASP A 108 -7.46 10.06 -4.67
N VAL A 109 -8.37 10.83 -4.07
CA VAL A 109 -9.00 10.49 -2.78
C VAL A 109 -9.75 9.15 -2.83
N ASN A 110 -10.38 8.81 -3.96
CA ASN A 110 -11.13 7.55 -4.08
C ASN A 110 -10.18 6.37 -4.12
N THR A 111 -9.08 6.50 -4.84
CA THR A 111 -8.02 5.47 -4.88
C THR A 111 -7.34 5.31 -3.51
N LEU A 112 -7.12 6.42 -2.79
CA LEU A 112 -6.57 6.36 -1.43
C LEU A 112 -7.51 5.58 -0.50
N ARG A 113 -8.81 5.82 -0.56
CA ARG A 113 -9.81 5.05 0.21
C ARG A 113 -9.79 3.56 -0.16
N ALA A 114 -9.75 3.26 -1.46
CA ALA A 114 -9.69 1.87 -1.91
C ALA A 114 -8.43 1.15 -1.43
N LEU A 115 -7.29 1.86 -1.38
CA LEU A 115 -6.03 1.35 -0.83
C LEU A 115 -6.16 1.09 0.68
N GLU A 116 -6.72 2.03 1.45
CA GLU A 116 -6.94 1.88 2.89
C GLU A 116 -7.86 0.69 3.19
N GLU A 117 -9.02 0.60 2.54
CA GLU A 117 -9.95 -0.53 2.68
C GLU A 117 -9.29 -1.86 2.29
N GLY A 118 -8.46 -1.85 1.23
CA GLY A 118 -7.72 -3.02 0.79
C GLY A 118 -6.69 -3.48 1.82
N LEU A 119 -6.00 -2.55 2.47
CA LEU A 119 -5.02 -2.83 3.52
C LEU A 119 -5.69 -3.30 4.82
N GLU A 120 -6.80 -2.68 5.22
CA GLU A 120 -7.58 -3.12 6.38
C GLU A 120 -8.14 -4.55 6.20
N GLY A 121 -8.54 -4.89 4.98
CA GLY A 121 -9.04 -6.23 4.63
C GLY A 121 -7.95 -7.25 4.32
N PHE A 122 -6.68 -6.85 4.29
CA PHE A 122 -5.58 -7.74 3.94
C PHE A 122 -5.25 -8.68 5.10
N ALA A 123 -5.34 -10.00 4.84
CA ALA A 123 -5.15 -11.04 5.86
C ALA A 123 -3.67 -11.39 6.12
N GLY A 124 -2.75 -10.46 5.91
CA GLY A 124 -1.31 -10.63 6.08
C GLY A 124 -0.66 -9.42 6.71
N CYS A 125 0.66 -9.33 6.57
CA CYS A 125 1.45 -8.19 6.99
C CYS A 125 1.64 -7.23 5.81
N ALA A 126 1.46 -5.93 6.03
CA ALA A 126 1.84 -4.90 5.06
C ALA A 126 3.02 -4.08 5.60
N VAL A 127 4.04 -3.92 4.77
CA VAL A 127 5.16 -3.00 5.02
C VAL A 127 5.03 -1.86 4.02
N VAL A 128 4.82 -0.67 4.54
CA VAL A 128 4.56 0.53 3.74
C VAL A 128 5.66 1.55 3.99
N ILE A 129 6.26 2.03 2.92
CA ILE A 129 7.14 3.19 2.95
C ILE A 129 6.30 4.37 2.45
N SER A 130 6.15 5.41 3.25
CA SER A 130 5.44 6.62 2.84
C SER A 130 5.90 7.84 3.63
N HIS A 131 5.82 9.01 3.00
CA HIS A 131 5.97 10.32 3.63
C HIS A 131 4.62 10.94 4.01
N ASP A 132 3.51 10.31 3.64
CA ASP A 132 2.15 10.76 4.00
C ASP A 132 1.81 10.35 5.44
N ARG A 133 1.97 11.33 6.35
CA ARG A 133 1.75 11.13 7.79
C ARG A 133 0.31 10.76 8.14
N TRP A 134 -0.66 11.31 7.39
CA TRP A 134 -2.08 11.01 7.56
C TRP A 134 -2.42 9.58 7.20
N PHE A 135 -1.88 9.12 6.10
CA PHE A 135 -2.03 7.75 5.66
C PHE A 135 -1.39 6.79 6.67
N LEU A 136 -0.14 7.05 7.07
CA LEU A 136 0.55 6.24 8.08
C LEU A 136 -0.20 6.20 9.41
N ASP A 137 -0.75 7.32 9.86
CA ASP A 137 -1.45 7.40 11.15
C ASP A 137 -2.76 6.58 11.16
N ARG A 138 -3.38 6.40 10.00
CA ARG A 138 -4.63 5.64 9.86
C ARG A 138 -4.42 4.14 9.76
N ILE A 139 -3.34 3.71 9.07
CA ILE A 139 -3.18 2.30 8.72
C ILE A 139 -2.09 1.59 9.52
N CYS A 140 -1.07 2.30 10.00
CA CYS A 140 0.07 1.67 10.67
C CYS A 140 -0.24 1.34 12.12
N THR A 141 0.10 0.13 12.51
CA THR A 141 0.11 -0.36 13.90
C THR A 141 1.50 -0.35 14.50
N HIS A 142 2.53 -0.26 13.65
CA HIS A 142 3.93 -0.24 14.02
C HIS A 142 4.69 0.70 13.11
N ILE A 143 5.70 1.37 13.64
CA ILE A 143 6.57 2.28 12.89
C ILE A 143 8.01 1.79 12.98
N LEU A 144 8.66 1.68 11.83
CA LEU A 144 10.11 1.48 11.74
C LEU A 144 10.72 2.79 11.22
N ALA A 145 11.27 3.58 12.15
CA ALA A 145 11.77 4.91 11.85
C ALA A 145 13.28 4.92 11.64
N PHE A 146 13.71 5.44 10.50
CA PHE A 146 15.10 5.75 10.23
C PHE A 146 15.41 7.17 10.70
N GLU A 147 15.97 7.31 11.91
CA GLU A 147 16.13 8.61 12.59
C GLU A 147 17.45 9.33 12.25
N GLY A 148 18.21 8.80 11.30
CA GLY A 148 19.52 9.32 10.88
C GLY A 148 20.69 8.65 11.61
N ASN A 149 21.92 8.94 11.18
CA ASN A 149 23.15 8.37 11.74
C ASN A 149 23.19 6.83 11.80
N GLY A 150 22.42 6.13 10.96
CA GLY A 150 22.32 4.67 10.99
C GLY A 150 21.43 4.12 12.11
N GLU A 151 20.78 4.99 12.88
CA GLU A 151 19.86 4.55 13.94
C GLU A 151 18.49 4.22 13.38
N VAL A 152 17.96 3.05 13.75
CA VAL A 152 16.64 2.57 13.41
C VAL A 152 15.87 2.34 14.71
N PHE A 153 14.70 2.97 14.83
CA PHE A 153 13.84 2.86 15.99
C PHE A 153 12.54 2.14 15.63
N PHE A 154 12.25 1.05 16.34
CA PHE A 154 11.00 0.31 16.22
C PHE A 154 10.01 0.77 17.29
N PHE A 155 8.79 1.10 16.88
CA PHE A 155 7.74 1.60 17.76
C PHE A 155 6.41 0.90 17.47
N GLU A 156 5.74 0.44 18.51
CA GLU A 156 4.38 -0.11 18.46
C GLU A 156 3.39 1.02 18.77
N GLY A 157 2.55 1.35 17.80
CA GLY A 157 1.58 2.43 17.88
C GLY A 157 1.40 3.15 16.55
N SER A 158 0.56 4.19 16.56
CA SER A 158 0.31 5.05 15.41
C SER A 158 1.50 5.97 15.12
N TYR A 159 1.47 6.62 13.94
CA TYR A 159 2.49 7.62 13.61
C TYR A 159 2.47 8.81 14.59
N SER A 160 1.30 9.27 15.00
CA SER A 160 1.15 10.35 15.97
C SER A 160 1.72 9.97 17.35
N ASP A 161 1.52 8.73 17.80
CA ASP A 161 2.09 8.25 19.05
C ASP A 161 3.62 8.13 18.98
N TYR A 162 4.15 7.71 17.83
CA TYR A 162 5.58 7.72 17.57
C TYR A 162 6.18 9.12 17.64
N GLU A 163 5.55 10.15 17.03
CA GLU A 163 6.03 11.54 17.08
C GLU A 163 6.09 12.06 18.52
N ILE A 164 5.08 11.77 19.34
CA ILE A 164 5.06 12.12 20.76
C ILE A 164 6.20 11.41 21.50
N ASN A 165 6.39 10.12 21.27
CA ASN A 165 7.48 9.35 21.87
C ASN A 165 8.84 9.92 21.48
N LYS A 166 9.04 10.21 20.19
CA LYS A 166 10.26 10.80 19.66
C LYS A 166 10.58 12.15 20.32
N ALA A 167 9.59 13.03 20.46
CA ALA A 167 9.75 14.32 21.11
C ALA A 167 10.20 14.18 22.57
N ARG A 168 9.61 13.24 23.30
CA ARG A 168 10.01 12.96 24.71
C ARG A 168 11.44 12.43 24.78
N ARG A 169 11.82 11.51 23.90
CA ARG A 169 13.20 10.93 23.86
C ARG A 169 14.25 12.00 23.54
N LEU A 170 13.92 12.96 22.66
CA LEU A 170 14.85 14.01 22.23
C LEU A 170 14.79 15.27 23.10
N GLY A 171 13.99 15.28 24.17
CA GLY A 171 13.88 16.42 25.09
C GLY A 171 13.10 17.61 24.54
N ASN A 172 12.38 17.43 23.44
CA ASN A 172 11.50 18.46 22.86
C ASN A 172 10.08 18.30 23.40
N GLU A 173 9.77 18.85 24.57
CA GLU A 173 8.45 18.70 25.21
C GLU A 173 7.30 19.50 24.57
N ASP A 174 7.55 20.29 23.52
CA ASP A 174 6.59 21.26 22.99
C ASP A 174 5.67 20.75 21.86
N ILE A 175 5.61 19.45 21.60
CA ILE A 175 4.65 18.92 20.62
C ILE A 175 3.30 18.69 21.28
N LYS A 176 2.43 19.70 21.23
CA LYS A 176 1.01 19.57 21.61
C LYS A 176 0.34 18.54 20.70
N LYS A 177 -0.35 17.56 21.31
CA LYS A 177 -1.23 16.63 20.61
C LYS A 177 -2.17 17.39 19.69
N GLY A 178 -1.91 17.38 18.38
CA GLY A 178 -2.92 17.70 17.39
C GLY A 178 -4.00 16.62 17.47
N ARG A 179 -5.09 16.88 18.17
CA ARG A 179 -6.26 15.97 18.17
C ARG A 179 -6.87 16.02 16.80
N TYR A 180 -6.55 15.03 15.97
CA TYR A 180 -7.27 14.81 14.72
C TYR A 180 -8.63 14.20 15.04
N ARG A 181 -9.67 15.01 14.85
CA ARG A 181 -11.05 14.56 14.98
C ARG A 181 -11.35 13.67 13.78
N LYS A 182 -11.72 12.40 14.01
CA LYS A 182 -12.37 11.60 12.96
C LYS A 182 -13.53 12.42 12.40
N LEU A 183 -13.57 12.62 11.08
CA LEU A 183 -14.75 13.15 10.40
C LEU A 183 -15.86 12.12 10.65
N MET A 184 -16.82 12.49 11.50
CA MET A 184 -18.06 11.71 11.63
C MET A 184 -18.81 11.92 10.32
N GLU A 185 -19.18 10.80 9.69
CA GLU A 185 -20.18 10.76 8.63
C GLU A 185 -21.52 11.21 9.24
N ASP A 186 -22.10 12.29 8.66
CA ASP A 186 -23.54 12.58 8.75
C ASP A 186 -24.29 11.84 7.66
#